data_fa32d9d66d3cc5e3f2858690eacff508
#
_entry.id   fa32d9d66d3cc5e3f2858690eacff508
#
_cell.length_a   1.000
_cell.length_b   1.000
_cell.length_c   1.000
_cell.angle_alpha   90.00
_cell.angle_beta   90.00
_cell.angle_gamma   90.00
#
_symmetry.space_group_name_H-M   'P 1'
#
loop_
_entity.id
_entity.type
_entity.pdbx_description
1 polymer ?
#
loop_
_entity_poly.entity_id
_entity_poly.type
_entity_poly.pdbx_seq_one_letter_code
_entity_poly.pdbx_strand_id
1 'polypeptide(L)'
;MATVKPHTSPPRTSAGASLPLDVPTGNATEVITVVAESRTSTTAMLQAWTKRSGGWTRFGSPIQAWLGSAGLSDPASESSTATPIGSFTLTQAFGSQADPGTALPYRQTTPADWWISEPGALYNTEQHCSGRCPFTQGEPNEHLYYTQPFYRYAVVIDYNTRNAPGGVHQGAGSAFFLHVTVGEPTAGCVSIPEATLTSLMRWLTPAAHPRILIGVA
;
A
#
# COMPACT_ATOMS: atom_id res chain seq x y z
N MET A 1 61.44 16.33 -21.81
CA MET A 1 60.42 16.33 -20.75
C MET A 1 59.09 16.01 -21.40
N ALA A 2 58.54 14.81 -21.20
CA ALA A 2 57.24 14.40 -21.75
C ALA A 2 56.15 14.66 -20.71
N THR A 3 55.18 15.50 -21.06
CA THR A 3 54.01 15.81 -20.21
C THR A 3 53.00 14.68 -20.24
N VAL A 4 52.81 13.99 -19.12
CA VAL A 4 51.81 12.96 -18.94
C VAL A 4 50.46 13.68 -18.73
N LYS A 5 49.49 13.48 -19.63
CA LYS A 5 48.09 13.92 -19.45
C LYS A 5 47.40 13.05 -18.40
N PRO A 6 46.67 13.62 -17.45
CA PRO A 6 45.88 12.82 -16.51
C PRO A 6 44.73 12.15 -17.25
N HIS A 7 44.60 10.84 -17.16
CA HIS A 7 43.41 10.07 -17.56
C HIS A 7 42.30 10.31 -16.53
N THR A 8 41.32 11.14 -16.88
CA THR A 8 40.06 11.19 -16.14
C THR A 8 39.20 10.03 -16.58
N SER A 9 39.05 9.02 -15.72
CA SER A 9 38.05 7.97 -15.92
C SER A 9 36.65 8.58 -15.88
N PRO A 10 35.74 8.19 -16.80
CA PRO A 10 34.36 8.65 -16.75
C PRO A 10 33.70 8.21 -15.43
N PRO A 11 32.75 9.01 -14.89
CA PRO A 11 32.03 8.66 -13.69
C PRO A 11 31.30 7.32 -13.91
N ARG A 12 31.51 6.35 -13.03
CA ARG A 12 30.73 5.11 -13.00
C ARG A 12 29.28 5.51 -12.70
N THR A 13 28.40 5.39 -13.68
CA THR A 13 26.97 5.31 -13.44
C THR A 13 26.75 4.09 -12.57
N SER A 14 26.36 4.29 -11.32
CA SER A 14 25.94 3.20 -10.46
C SER A 14 24.76 2.50 -11.14
N ALA A 15 24.93 1.23 -11.50
CA ALA A 15 23.82 0.40 -11.97
C ALA A 15 22.71 0.47 -10.92
N GLY A 16 21.48 0.80 -11.35
CA GLY A 16 20.34 0.84 -10.44
C GLY A 16 20.10 -0.55 -9.85
N ALA A 17 19.57 -0.59 -8.65
CA ALA A 17 19.22 -1.85 -7.99
C ALA A 17 18.07 -2.56 -8.71
N SER A 18 18.00 -3.89 -8.60
CA SER A 18 16.78 -4.67 -8.85
C SER A 18 15.87 -4.61 -7.64
N LEU A 19 14.55 -4.79 -7.87
CA LEU A 19 13.61 -4.96 -6.77
C LEU A 19 13.81 -6.33 -6.10
N PRO A 20 13.52 -6.45 -4.79
CA PRO A 20 13.71 -7.70 -4.05
C PRO A 20 12.66 -8.78 -4.36
N LEU A 21 11.54 -8.41 -5.01
CA LEU A 21 10.47 -9.32 -5.39
C LEU A 21 10.38 -9.40 -6.91
N ASP A 22 10.38 -10.62 -7.44
CA ASP A 22 10.20 -10.89 -8.88
C ASP A 22 8.69 -10.99 -9.22
N VAL A 23 8.00 -9.85 -9.14
CA VAL A 23 6.58 -9.72 -9.48
C VAL A 23 6.37 -8.56 -10.45
N PRO A 24 5.35 -8.62 -11.32
CA PRO A 24 5.13 -7.60 -12.34
C PRO A 24 4.92 -6.20 -11.74
N THR A 25 5.70 -5.23 -12.23
CA THR A 25 5.54 -3.81 -11.89
C THR A 25 4.68 -3.05 -12.91
N GLY A 26 4.36 -3.66 -14.06
CA GLY A 26 3.68 -2.98 -15.16
C GLY A 26 4.45 -1.74 -15.63
N ASN A 27 3.74 -0.64 -15.78
CA ASN A 27 4.29 0.67 -16.13
C ASN A 27 4.67 1.54 -14.92
N ALA A 28 4.63 0.99 -13.70
CA ALA A 28 4.97 1.74 -12.49
C ALA A 28 6.39 2.31 -12.52
N THR A 29 6.52 3.55 -12.09
CA THR A 29 7.80 4.21 -11.85
C THR A 29 8.03 4.55 -10.37
N GLU A 30 7.01 4.35 -9.54
CA GLU A 30 7.05 4.36 -8.09
C GLU A 30 6.52 3.03 -7.56
N VAL A 31 7.33 2.36 -6.73
CA VAL A 31 7.00 1.04 -6.18
C VAL A 31 7.33 1.02 -4.70
N ILE A 32 6.44 0.45 -3.90
CA ILE A 32 6.67 0.08 -2.52
C ILE A 32 6.82 -1.44 -2.47
N THR A 33 7.93 -1.96 -1.95
CA THR A 33 8.10 -3.39 -1.69
C THR A 33 7.89 -3.68 -0.21
N VAL A 34 7.15 -4.75 0.09
CA VAL A 34 6.89 -5.27 1.44
C VAL A 34 7.33 -6.73 1.44
N VAL A 35 8.50 -6.98 2.02
CA VAL A 35 9.19 -8.28 1.95
C VAL A 35 9.21 -8.91 3.32
N ALA A 36 8.49 -10.01 3.47
CA ALA A 36 8.46 -10.83 4.67
C ALA A 36 9.51 -11.96 4.61
N GLU A 37 9.95 -12.45 5.75
CA GLU A 37 10.88 -13.58 5.84
C GLU A 37 10.21 -14.91 5.45
N SER A 38 8.90 -15.05 5.74
CA SER A 38 8.11 -16.24 5.44
C SER A 38 6.63 -15.90 5.27
N ARG A 39 5.85 -16.85 4.76
CA ARG A 39 4.38 -16.69 4.65
C ARG A 39 3.68 -16.58 6.01
N THR A 40 4.29 -17.02 7.09
CA THR A 40 3.73 -16.94 8.45
C THR A 40 4.20 -15.68 9.21
N SER A 41 5.06 -14.87 8.61
CA SER A 41 5.56 -13.63 9.24
C SER A 41 4.45 -12.60 9.38
N THR A 42 4.35 -11.99 10.55
CA THR A 42 3.46 -10.86 10.85
C THR A 42 4.16 -9.52 10.73
N THR A 43 5.42 -9.51 10.32
CA THR A 43 6.24 -8.34 10.03
C THR A 43 6.96 -8.49 8.71
N ALA A 44 7.33 -7.36 8.10
CA ALA A 44 8.08 -7.31 6.86
C ALA A 44 8.98 -6.07 6.82
N MET A 45 9.93 -6.05 5.89
CA MET A 45 10.67 -4.84 5.54
C MET A 45 9.97 -4.12 4.39
N LEU A 46 9.59 -2.87 4.61
CA LEU A 46 9.03 -1.99 3.59
C LEU A 46 10.10 -1.04 3.06
N GLN A 47 10.18 -0.92 1.72
CA GLN A 47 11.06 0.02 1.03
C GLN A 47 10.38 0.62 -0.17
N ALA A 48 10.45 1.94 -0.33
CA ALA A 48 9.98 2.64 -1.52
C ALA A 48 11.11 2.81 -2.56
N TRP A 49 10.72 2.82 -3.84
CA TRP A 49 11.63 2.82 -4.98
C TRP A 49 11.10 3.68 -6.11
N THR A 50 11.98 4.50 -6.69
CA THR A 50 11.71 5.25 -7.92
C THR A 50 12.48 4.64 -9.08
N LYS A 51 11.83 4.40 -10.21
CA LYS A 51 12.45 3.92 -11.45
C LYS A 51 13.25 5.04 -12.12
N ARG A 52 14.48 4.74 -12.53
CA ARG A 52 15.38 5.64 -13.26
C ARG A 52 15.91 4.93 -14.49
N SER A 53 16.63 5.64 -15.36
CA SER A 53 17.20 5.09 -16.59
C SER A 53 18.15 3.88 -16.36
N GLY A 54 18.76 3.77 -15.17
CA GLY A 54 19.68 2.68 -14.80
C GLY A 54 19.07 1.59 -13.92
N GLY A 55 17.76 1.61 -13.63
CA GLY A 55 17.08 0.68 -12.71
C GLY A 55 16.34 1.37 -11.57
N TRP A 56 16.20 0.72 -10.43
CA TRP A 56 15.47 1.24 -9.28
C TRP A 56 16.40 1.94 -8.28
N THR A 57 15.94 3.06 -7.73
CA THR A 57 16.64 3.84 -6.71
C THR A 57 15.74 3.92 -5.47
N ARG A 58 16.30 3.67 -4.29
CA ARG A 58 15.56 3.77 -3.02
C ARG A 58 15.08 5.20 -2.77
N PHE A 59 13.85 5.33 -2.30
CA PHE A 59 13.31 6.53 -1.68
C PHE A 59 13.20 6.30 -0.18
N GLY A 60 13.88 7.11 0.61
CA GLY A 60 13.97 6.92 2.07
C GLY A 60 14.74 5.66 2.49
N SER A 61 14.69 5.36 3.78
CA SER A 61 15.29 4.16 4.36
C SER A 61 14.27 3.03 4.47
N PRO A 62 14.70 1.75 4.46
CA PRO A 62 13.81 0.64 4.75
C PRO A 62 13.30 0.72 6.19
N ILE A 63 12.06 0.33 6.40
CA ILE A 63 11.42 0.32 7.72
C ILE A 63 10.70 -0.99 7.97
N GLN A 64 10.48 -1.33 9.23
CA GLN A 64 9.59 -2.42 9.59
C GLN A 64 8.14 -2.03 9.31
N ALA A 65 7.40 -2.93 8.67
CA ALA A 65 5.95 -2.92 8.52
C ALA A 65 5.34 -4.08 9.31
N TRP A 66 4.10 -3.92 9.74
CA TRP A 66 3.28 -5.00 10.31
C TRP A 66 2.30 -5.49 9.27
N LEU A 67 2.05 -6.79 9.29
CA LEU A 67 1.19 -7.53 8.37
C LEU A 67 0.00 -8.13 9.11
N GLY A 68 -0.84 -8.82 8.37
CA GLY A 68 -1.95 -9.60 8.93
C GLY A 68 -1.51 -10.62 9.98
N SER A 69 -2.32 -10.81 11.01
CA SER A 69 -2.04 -11.74 12.11
C SER A 69 -1.92 -13.21 11.67
N ALA A 70 -2.50 -13.58 10.51
CA ALA A 70 -2.32 -14.88 9.88
C ALA A 70 -1.16 -14.90 8.84
N GLY A 71 -0.31 -13.87 8.80
CA GLY A 71 0.81 -13.76 7.87
C GLY A 71 0.37 -13.32 6.47
N LEU A 72 0.81 -14.04 5.45
CA LEU A 72 0.61 -13.75 4.03
C LEU A 72 -0.17 -14.86 3.33
N SER A 73 -1.08 -14.52 2.42
CA SER A 73 -1.91 -15.47 1.68
C SER A 73 -2.05 -15.10 0.20
N ASP A 74 -2.18 -16.12 -0.63
CA ASP A 74 -2.55 -16.02 -2.04
C ASP A 74 -3.33 -17.30 -2.42
N PRO A 75 -4.64 -17.18 -2.69
CA PRO A 75 -5.48 -15.98 -2.59
C PRO A 75 -5.77 -15.56 -1.13
N ALA A 76 -6.14 -14.30 -0.91
CA ALA A 76 -6.73 -13.86 0.33
C ALA A 76 -8.24 -14.20 0.37
N SER A 77 -8.89 -14.04 1.54
CA SER A 77 -10.34 -14.25 1.70
C SER A 77 -10.88 -13.44 2.87
N GLU A 78 -12.20 -13.23 2.91
CA GLU A 78 -12.89 -12.58 4.04
C GLU A 78 -12.78 -13.34 5.37
N SER A 79 -12.54 -14.65 5.32
CA SER A 79 -12.40 -15.48 6.52
C SER A 79 -10.98 -15.51 7.08
N SER A 80 -10.04 -14.76 6.49
CA SER A 80 -8.62 -14.76 6.86
C SER A 80 -8.14 -13.36 7.22
N THR A 81 -7.29 -13.27 8.25
CA THR A 81 -6.57 -12.05 8.61
C THR A 81 -5.18 -11.98 7.96
N ALA A 82 -4.92 -12.72 6.87
CA ALA A 82 -3.66 -12.67 6.14
C ALA A 82 -3.61 -11.49 5.16
N THR A 83 -2.43 -10.91 5.00
CA THR A 83 -2.14 -9.89 3.98
C THR A 83 -2.00 -10.56 2.61
N PRO A 84 -2.61 -10.02 1.53
CA PRO A 84 -2.50 -10.60 0.19
C PRO A 84 -1.09 -10.50 -0.37
N ILE A 85 -0.62 -11.59 -1.01
CA ILE A 85 0.62 -11.60 -1.79
C ILE A 85 0.32 -11.11 -3.21
N GLY A 86 1.18 -10.27 -3.77
CA GLY A 86 1.07 -9.86 -5.17
C GLY A 86 1.57 -8.45 -5.46
N SER A 87 1.10 -7.92 -6.59
CA SER A 87 1.41 -6.57 -7.07
C SER A 87 0.10 -5.81 -7.27
N PHE A 88 -0.13 -4.76 -6.48
CA PHE A 88 -1.37 -4.01 -6.44
C PHE A 88 -1.12 -2.53 -6.74
N THR A 89 -2.05 -1.87 -7.41
CA THR A 89 -2.01 -0.42 -7.61
C THR A 89 -2.38 0.32 -6.33
N LEU A 90 -1.93 1.58 -6.24
CA LEU A 90 -2.25 2.51 -5.17
C LEU A 90 -2.91 3.72 -5.83
N THR A 91 -4.24 3.78 -5.87
CA THR A 91 -4.96 4.76 -6.69
C THR A 91 -5.69 5.83 -5.91
N GLN A 92 -5.89 5.63 -4.60
CA GLN A 92 -6.60 6.57 -3.74
C GLN A 92 -6.13 6.46 -2.29
N ALA A 93 -6.38 7.52 -1.54
CA ALA A 93 -6.04 7.61 -0.13
C ALA A 93 -7.16 8.27 0.67
N PHE A 94 -7.20 8.00 1.96
CA PHE A 94 -8.15 8.60 2.87
C PHE A 94 -7.56 8.79 4.27
N GLY A 95 -8.28 9.46 5.15
CA GLY A 95 -7.92 9.55 6.56
C GLY A 95 -8.80 10.52 7.32
N SER A 96 -8.82 10.40 8.65
CA SER A 96 -9.55 11.34 9.52
C SER A 96 -8.86 12.70 9.63
N GLN A 97 -7.59 12.78 9.29
CA GLN A 97 -6.82 14.03 9.29
C GLN A 97 -6.92 14.74 7.93
N ALA A 98 -6.55 16.02 7.92
CA ALA A 98 -6.44 16.78 6.66
C ALA A 98 -5.40 16.15 5.73
N ASP A 99 -5.57 16.35 4.42
CA ASP A 99 -4.65 15.87 3.39
C ASP A 99 -3.19 16.24 3.77
N PRO A 100 -2.29 15.26 3.88
CA PRO A 100 -0.89 15.51 4.19
C PRO A 100 -0.10 16.13 3.03
N GLY A 101 -0.74 16.44 1.91
CA GLY A 101 -0.14 16.94 0.66
C GLY A 101 0.12 15.80 -0.33
N THR A 102 -0.74 14.79 -0.40
CA THR A 102 -0.67 13.72 -1.40
C THR A 102 -1.16 14.20 -2.77
N ALA A 103 -0.60 13.64 -3.86
CA ALA A 103 -1.13 13.84 -5.21
C ALA A 103 -2.17 12.77 -5.61
N LEU A 104 -2.32 11.70 -4.81
CA LEU A 104 -3.42 10.74 -4.97
C LEU A 104 -4.75 11.42 -4.63
N PRO A 105 -5.87 11.03 -5.26
CA PRO A 105 -7.21 11.40 -4.79
C PRO A 105 -7.31 11.11 -3.28
N TYR A 106 -7.59 12.13 -2.48
CA TYR A 106 -7.66 12.02 -1.02
C TYR A 106 -9.06 12.33 -0.51
N ARG A 107 -9.58 11.44 0.33
CA ARG A 107 -10.83 11.65 1.07
C ARG A 107 -10.52 11.91 2.54
N GLN A 108 -10.77 13.14 3.02
CA GLN A 108 -10.84 13.35 4.46
C GLN A 108 -12.16 12.76 4.96
N THR A 109 -12.06 11.73 5.80
CA THR A 109 -13.22 10.99 6.28
C THR A 109 -14.01 11.78 7.33
N THR A 110 -15.30 11.52 7.37
CA THR A 110 -16.28 12.04 8.31
C THR A 110 -17.04 10.89 9.00
N PRO A 111 -17.87 11.15 10.02
CA PRO A 111 -18.73 10.12 10.61
C PRO A 111 -19.71 9.43 9.65
N ALA A 112 -19.79 9.84 8.39
CA ALA A 112 -20.65 9.23 7.37
C ALA A 112 -19.87 8.30 6.40
N ASP A 113 -18.55 8.12 6.59
CA ASP A 113 -17.70 7.38 5.64
C ASP A 113 -17.42 5.95 6.12
N TRP A 114 -17.69 4.98 5.25
CA TRP A 114 -17.62 3.56 5.49
C TRP A 114 -16.87 2.84 4.39
N TRP A 115 -16.22 1.71 4.71
CA TRP A 115 -15.76 0.72 3.73
C TRP A 115 -16.60 -0.54 3.87
N ILE A 116 -17.16 -1.01 2.75
CA ILE A 116 -18.16 -2.08 2.76
C ILE A 116 -17.51 -3.43 2.51
N SER A 117 -17.61 -4.31 3.49
CA SER A 117 -17.12 -5.69 3.45
C SER A 117 -18.24 -6.73 3.45
N GLU A 118 -19.50 -6.31 3.68
CA GLU A 118 -20.65 -7.22 3.55
C GLU A 118 -20.89 -7.58 2.07
N PRO A 119 -21.39 -8.81 1.78
CA PRO A 119 -21.72 -9.24 0.42
C PRO A 119 -22.78 -8.35 -0.23
N GLY A 120 -22.60 -8.02 -1.51
CA GLY A 120 -23.57 -7.23 -2.27
C GLY A 120 -22.93 -6.28 -3.28
N ALA A 121 -23.74 -5.42 -3.88
CA ALA A 121 -23.31 -4.51 -4.94
C ALA A 121 -22.27 -3.47 -4.48
N LEU A 122 -22.20 -3.20 -3.18
CA LEU A 122 -21.29 -2.22 -2.59
C LEU A 122 -20.00 -2.87 -2.02
N TYR A 123 -19.88 -4.21 -2.10
CA TYR A 123 -18.75 -4.93 -1.57
C TYR A 123 -17.40 -4.37 -2.05
N ASN A 124 -16.47 -4.20 -1.13
CA ASN A 124 -15.12 -3.66 -1.30
C ASN A 124 -15.10 -2.25 -1.93
N THR A 125 -16.00 -1.39 -1.48
CA THR A 125 -16.08 0.02 -1.90
C THR A 125 -16.21 0.96 -0.71
N GLU A 126 -15.70 2.18 -0.89
CA GLU A 126 -15.98 3.30 0.02
C GLU A 126 -17.40 3.81 -0.23
N GLN A 127 -18.13 4.08 0.85
CA GLN A 127 -19.47 4.64 0.82
C GLN A 127 -19.58 5.84 1.78
N HIS A 128 -20.32 6.85 1.35
CA HIS A 128 -20.68 8.00 2.19
C HIS A 128 -22.18 7.96 2.45
N CYS A 129 -22.57 7.74 3.71
CA CYS A 129 -23.96 7.68 4.09
C CYS A 129 -24.16 8.13 5.53
N SER A 130 -25.09 9.04 5.75
CA SER A 130 -25.57 9.48 7.05
C SER A 130 -27.06 9.11 7.21
N GLY A 131 -27.45 8.58 8.36
CA GLY A 131 -28.83 8.16 8.64
C GLY A 131 -29.10 6.72 8.19
N ARG A 132 -30.18 6.49 7.42
CA ARG A 132 -30.54 5.14 6.94
C ARG A 132 -29.72 4.78 5.70
N CYS A 133 -28.77 3.88 5.85
CA CYS A 133 -27.86 3.45 4.79
C CYS A 133 -28.36 2.17 4.08
N PRO A 134 -27.95 1.94 2.80
CA PRO A 134 -28.25 0.71 2.07
C PRO A 134 -27.31 -0.44 2.45
N PHE A 135 -26.63 -0.35 3.58
CA PHE A 135 -25.69 -1.34 4.11
C PHE A 135 -25.75 -1.34 5.65
N THR A 136 -25.18 -2.38 6.27
CA THR A 136 -25.10 -2.51 7.73
C THR A 136 -24.12 -1.48 8.30
N GLN A 137 -24.56 -0.65 9.22
CA GLN A 137 -23.70 0.29 9.96
C GLN A 137 -23.05 -0.41 11.16
N GLY A 138 -22.02 -1.24 10.87
CA GLY A 138 -21.30 -2.08 11.81
C GLY A 138 -20.64 -3.25 11.08
N GLU A 139 -20.08 -4.19 11.84
CA GLU A 139 -19.45 -5.39 11.29
C GLU A 139 -20.34 -6.10 10.24
N PRO A 140 -19.76 -6.56 9.13
CA PRO A 140 -18.31 -6.59 8.81
C PRO A 140 -17.78 -5.30 8.16
N ASN A 141 -18.60 -4.24 8.04
CA ASN A 141 -18.21 -2.98 7.39
C ASN A 141 -17.39 -2.11 8.35
N GLU A 142 -16.40 -1.40 7.81
CA GLU A 142 -15.49 -0.57 8.60
C GLU A 142 -15.92 0.89 8.61
N HIS A 143 -16.04 1.46 9.81
CA HIS A 143 -16.31 2.88 9.99
C HIS A 143 -15.01 3.67 9.90
N LEU A 144 -14.73 4.27 8.73
CA LEU A 144 -13.42 4.85 8.43
C LEU A 144 -12.99 5.99 9.37
N TYR A 145 -13.95 6.79 9.83
CA TYR A 145 -13.65 7.92 10.72
C TYR A 145 -13.31 7.51 12.15
N TYR A 146 -13.99 6.47 12.69
CA TYR A 146 -13.81 6.07 14.10
C TYR A 146 -12.75 4.99 14.30
N THR A 147 -12.21 4.40 13.25
CA THR A 147 -11.13 3.40 13.33
C THR A 147 -9.78 4.06 13.62
N GLN A 148 -9.67 4.62 14.83
CA GLN A 148 -8.48 5.37 15.26
C GLN A 148 -7.59 4.53 16.17
N PRO A 149 -6.25 4.74 16.16
CA PRO A 149 -5.50 5.72 15.33
C PRO A 149 -5.17 5.21 13.93
N PHE A 150 -5.59 4.01 13.54
CA PHE A 150 -5.18 3.31 12.31
C PHE A 150 -5.45 4.14 11.05
N TYR A 151 -6.65 4.72 10.94
CA TYR A 151 -7.10 5.48 9.77
C TYR A 151 -6.98 7.00 9.94
N ARG A 152 -5.98 7.45 10.74
CA ARG A 152 -5.53 8.85 10.68
C ARG A 152 -5.08 9.19 9.25
N TYR A 153 -4.41 8.24 8.60
CA TYR A 153 -4.02 8.23 7.19
C TYR A 153 -4.03 6.80 6.67
N ALA A 154 -4.48 6.62 5.44
CA ALA A 154 -4.45 5.34 4.76
C ALA A 154 -4.33 5.50 3.24
N VAL A 155 -3.69 4.55 2.57
CA VAL A 155 -3.66 4.38 1.11
C VAL A 155 -4.32 3.06 0.78
N VAL A 156 -5.25 3.05 -0.17
CA VAL A 156 -5.95 1.83 -0.59
C VAL A 156 -5.00 0.95 -1.39
N ILE A 157 -4.87 -0.30 -1.00
CA ILE A 157 -4.22 -1.35 -1.76
C ILE A 157 -5.29 -1.98 -2.65
N ASP A 158 -5.16 -1.81 -3.97
CA ASP A 158 -6.18 -2.25 -4.93
C ASP A 158 -6.18 -3.78 -5.13
N TYR A 159 -6.31 -4.53 -4.03
CA TYR A 159 -6.63 -5.94 -4.05
C TYR A 159 -8.14 -6.10 -4.12
N ASN A 160 -8.63 -6.84 -5.12
CA ASN A 160 -10.07 -7.13 -5.26
C ASN A 160 -10.98 -5.89 -5.29
N THR A 161 -10.44 -4.73 -5.66
CA THR A 161 -11.22 -3.49 -5.88
C THR A 161 -11.63 -3.36 -7.35
N ARG A 162 -12.46 -2.36 -7.67
CA ARG A 162 -12.78 -2.01 -9.06
C ARG A 162 -11.56 -1.64 -9.90
N ASN A 163 -10.45 -1.24 -9.27
CA ASN A 163 -9.20 -0.86 -9.93
C ASN A 163 -8.25 -2.05 -10.09
N ALA A 164 -8.55 -3.19 -9.46
CA ALA A 164 -7.77 -4.42 -9.61
C ALA A 164 -8.02 -5.07 -10.97
N PRO A 165 -7.02 -5.72 -11.59
CA PRO A 165 -7.25 -6.59 -12.72
C PRO A 165 -8.28 -7.69 -12.38
N GLY A 166 -9.33 -7.82 -13.17
CA GLY A 166 -10.43 -8.76 -12.92
C GLY A 166 -11.57 -8.18 -12.07
N GLY A 167 -11.39 -6.99 -11.47
CA GLY A 167 -12.43 -6.31 -10.70
C GLY A 167 -12.70 -6.96 -9.35
N VAL A 168 -13.95 -6.86 -8.89
CA VAL A 168 -14.39 -7.28 -7.56
C VAL A 168 -14.97 -8.70 -7.59
N HIS A 169 -14.48 -9.57 -6.72
CA HIS A 169 -14.98 -10.92 -6.47
C HIS A 169 -15.48 -11.06 -5.04
N GLN A 170 -16.74 -11.40 -4.84
CA GLN A 170 -17.37 -11.55 -3.53
C GLN A 170 -16.63 -12.60 -2.68
N GLY A 171 -16.31 -12.24 -1.44
CA GLY A 171 -15.65 -13.14 -0.48
C GLY A 171 -14.15 -13.36 -0.68
N ALA A 172 -13.55 -12.73 -1.71
CA ALA A 172 -12.11 -12.86 -1.98
C ALA A 172 -11.24 -11.96 -1.08
N GLY A 173 -11.82 -11.26 -0.13
CA GLY A 173 -11.16 -10.31 0.77
C GLY A 173 -11.40 -8.86 0.35
N SER A 174 -11.54 -8.00 1.33
CA SER A 174 -11.81 -6.56 1.18
C SER A 174 -11.01 -5.72 2.18
N ALA A 175 -11.09 -4.39 2.06
CA ALA A 175 -10.54 -3.42 3.02
C ALA A 175 -9.04 -3.59 3.28
N PHE A 176 -8.23 -3.82 2.25
CA PHE A 176 -6.77 -3.85 2.41
C PHE A 176 -6.17 -2.46 2.21
N PHE A 177 -5.49 -1.97 3.23
CA PHE A 177 -4.91 -0.64 3.25
C PHE A 177 -3.45 -0.65 3.71
N LEU A 178 -2.69 0.37 3.29
CA LEU A 178 -1.45 0.78 3.94
C LEU A 178 -1.79 1.90 4.91
N HIS A 179 -1.72 1.67 6.23
CA HIS A 179 -2.21 2.60 7.25
C HIS A 179 -1.23 2.80 8.43
N VAL A 180 -1.63 3.61 9.42
CA VAL A 180 -0.82 3.90 10.61
C VAL A 180 -0.76 2.68 11.53
N THR A 181 0.44 2.32 12.01
CA THR A 181 0.64 1.21 12.95
C THR A 181 0.53 1.65 14.41
N VAL A 182 0.13 0.71 15.26
CA VAL A 182 0.28 0.75 16.72
C VAL A 182 1.34 -0.22 17.23
N GLY A 183 2.09 -0.87 16.31
CA GLY A 183 3.14 -1.83 16.66
C GLY A 183 2.66 -3.27 16.82
N GLU A 184 1.50 -3.61 16.23
CA GLU A 184 0.88 -4.93 16.33
C GLU A 184 0.45 -5.46 14.95
N PRO A 185 0.30 -6.81 14.78
CA PRO A 185 -0.27 -7.39 13.57
C PRO A 185 -1.68 -6.87 13.29
N THR A 186 -2.04 -6.82 12.00
CA THR A 186 -3.32 -6.29 11.51
C THR A 186 -4.33 -7.41 11.22
N ALA A 187 -5.52 -7.04 10.77
CA ALA A 187 -6.52 -7.96 10.22
C ALA A 187 -6.32 -8.25 8.72
N GLY A 188 -5.13 -7.95 8.17
CA GLY A 188 -4.79 -8.19 6.75
C GLY A 188 -4.12 -6.99 6.07
N CYS A 189 -4.25 -5.80 6.61
CA CYS A 189 -3.61 -4.59 6.12
C CYS A 189 -2.08 -4.62 6.28
N VAL A 190 -1.41 -3.69 5.63
CA VAL A 190 -0.01 -3.33 5.90
C VAL A 190 0.00 -2.08 6.75
N SER A 191 0.72 -2.05 7.88
CA SER A 191 0.80 -0.84 8.71
C SER A 191 2.23 -0.41 9.02
N ILE A 192 2.45 0.91 9.07
CA ILE A 192 3.75 1.56 9.25
C ILE A 192 3.63 2.81 10.13
N PRO A 193 4.74 3.35 10.66
CA PRO A 193 4.72 4.60 11.41
C PRO A 193 4.12 5.78 10.61
N GLU A 194 3.29 6.60 11.26
CA GLU A 194 2.54 7.71 10.65
C GLU A 194 3.45 8.68 9.88
N ALA A 195 4.61 9.05 10.45
CA ALA A 195 5.54 9.97 9.79
C ALA A 195 6.08 9.42 8.47
N THR A 196 6.33 8.11 8.39
CA THR A 196 6.76 7.45 7.15
C THR A 196 5.60 7.37 6.16
N LEU A 197 4.40 7.00 6.63
CA LEU A 197 3.23 6.92 5.78
C LEU A 197 2.92 8.27 5.11
N THR A 198 2.90 9.36 5.87
CA THR A 198 2.66 10.70 5.32
C THR A 198 3.77 11.16 4.37
N SER A 199 5.03 10.75 4.60
CA SER A 199 6.13 10.98 3.65
C SER A 199 5.91 10.21 2.35
N LEU A 200 5.49 8.95 2.41
CA LEU A 200 5.15 8.15 1.24
C LEU A 200 3.95 8.72 0.50
N MET A 201 2.90 9.15 1.20
CA MET A 201 1.72 9.76 0.57
C MET A 201 2.08 11.02 -0.23
N ARG A 202 2.99 11.85 0.24
CA ARG A 202 3.50 13.03 -0.51
C ARG A 202 4.36 12.65 -1.72
N TRP A 203 5.01 11.50 -1.66
CA TRP A 203 5.87 11.00 -2.74
C TRP A 203 5.08 10.30 -3.83
N LEU A 204 4.00 9.57 -3.49
CA LEU A 204 3.16 8.83 -4.44
C LEU A 204 2.44 9.79 -5.39
N THR A 205 2.54 9.52 -6.71
CA THR A 205 1.89 10.32 -7.75
C THR A 205 1.11 9.43 -8.73
N PRO A 206 -0.11 9.82 -9.16
CA PRO A 206 -0.89 9.05 -10.14
C PRO A 206 -0.14 8.84 -11.46
N ALA A 207 0.65 9.83 -11.90
CA ALA A 207 1.43 9.78 -13.14
C ALA A 207 2.53 8.71 -13.12
N ALA A 208 2.98 8.31 -11.93
CA ALA A 208 3.96 7.25 -11.73
C ALA A 208 3.34 5.84 -11.74
N HIS A 209 2.01 5.72 -11.83
CA HIS A 209 1.27 4.45 -11.74
C HIS A 209 1.70 3.61 -10.54
N PRO A 210 1.65 4.16 -9.31
CA PRO A 210 2.30 3.57 -8.14
C PRO A 210 1.74 2.21 -7.79
N ARG A 211 2.63 1.31 -7.32
CA ARG A 211 2.26 -0.05 -6.91
C ARG A 211 2.90 -0.42 -5.57
N ILE A 212 2.23 -1.30 -4.86
CA ILE A 212 2.79 -2.04 -3.73
C ILE A 212 2.99 -3.50 -4.12
N LEU A 213 4.19 -4.03 -3.86
CA LEU A 213 4.56 -5.42 -4.10
C LEU A 213 4.72 -6.10 -2.75
N ILE A 214 3.95 -7.13 -2.49
CA ILE A 214 3.92 -7.82 -1.20
C ILE A 214 4.28 -9.29 -1.42
N GLY A 215 5.24 -9.82 -0.66
CA GLY A 215 5.64 -11.22 -0.79
C GLY A 215 6.79 -11.64 0.10
N VAL A 216 7.27 -12.85 -0.18
CA VAL A 216 8.48 -13.44 0.40
C VAL A 216 9.56 -13.41 -0.69
N ALA A 217 10.80 -13.00 -0.33
CA ALA A 217 11.93 -12.97 -1.27
C ALA A 217 12.56 -14.35 -1.47
#